data_14f653b0fe3c176df7661b04767446c3
#
_entry.id   14f653b0fe3c176df7661b04767446c3
#
_cell.length_a   1.000
_cell.length_b   1.000
_cell.length_c   1.000
_cell.angle_alpha   90.00
_cell.angle_beta   90.00
_cell.angle_gamma   90.00
#
_symmetry.space_group_name_H-M   'P 1'
#
loop_
_entity.id
_entity.type
_entity.pdbx_description
1 polymer ?
#
loop_
_entity_poly.entity_id
_entity_poly.type
_entity_poly.pdbx_seq_one_letter_code
_entity_poly.pdbx_strand_id
1 'polypeptide(L)'
;MILTTCAACAAPLAHDAPTRCVACETRYCSDRCQRYDRRRGGHGKICGAIASGGGVEQHYANKKYEEAAAEADEECAEDTEGQTCYICLEDGADEGLVRMCACRGASGIAHLSCLARQAKILVQEAEERNLNTAAFNTRWRLWDTCRLCKQDWRAHSGGRAGRRTSGGRRGTRIGNWR
;
A
#
# COMPACT_ATOMS: atom_id res chain seq x y z
N MET A 1 -4.55 -5.41 8.77
CA MET A 1 -5.50 -4.62 9.61
C MET A 1 -6.68 -5.52 9.91
N ILE A 2 -6.94 -5.85 11.18
CA ILE A 2 -8.11 -6.65 11.55
C ILE A 2 -9.32 -5.74 11.55
N LEU A 3 -10.35 -6.06 10.78
CA LEU A 3 -11.60 -5.30 10.78
C LEU A 3 -12.30 -5.51 12.12
N THR A 4 -12.39 -4.46 12.91
CA THR A 4 -12.91 -4.48 14.28
C THR A 4 -14.39 -4.10 14.37
N THR A 5 -15.04 -3.86 13.24
CA THR A 5 -16.44 -3.43 13.17
C THR A 5 -17.25 -4.31 12.22
N CYS A 6 -18.55 -4.41 12.51
CA CYS A 6 -19.51 -5.12 11.65
C CYS A 6 -19.66 -4.42 10.30
N ALA A 7 -19.50 -5.16 9.19
CA ALA A 7 -19.62 -4.60 7.85
C ALA A 7 -21.00 -3.99 7.53
N ALA A 8 -22.04 -4.42 8.22
CA ALA A 8 -23.40 -3.94 7.97
C ALA A 8 -23.84 -2.75 8.85
N CYS A 9 -23.47 -2.73 10.12
CA CYS A 9 -23.97 -1.73 11.09
C CYS A 9 -22.87 -0.97 11.82
N ALA A 10 -21.60 -1.22 11.47
CA ALA A 10 -20.43 -0.60 12.09
C ALA A 10 -20.27 -0.83 13.60
N ALA A 11 -21.09 -1.68 14.22
CA ALA A 11 -20.93 -2.04 15.64
C ALA A 11 -19.57 -2.71 15.89
N PRO A 12 -18.91 -2.45 17.04
CA PRO A 12 -17.66 -3.12 17.39
C PRO A 12 -17.83 -4.65 17.39
N LEU A 13 -16.81 -5.36 16.92
CA LEU A 13 -16.76 -6.81 16.88
C LEU A 13 -15.71 -7.32 17.86
N ALA A 14 -16.06 -8.34 18.62
CA ALA A 14 -15.09 -9.12 19.36
C ALA A 14 -14.13 -9.84 18.38
N HIS A 15 -12.91 -10.14 18.83
CA HIS A 15 -11.90 -10.81 18.02
C HIS A 15 -12.40 -12.16 17.45
N ASP A 16 -13.24 -12.85 18.20
CA ASP A 16 -13.83 -14.16 17.91
C ASP A 16 -15.28 -14.09 17.39
N ALA A 17 -15.72 -12.93 16.87
CA ALA A 17 -17.08 -12.78 16.37
C ALA A 17 -17.46 -13.92 15.41
N PRO A 18 -18.54 -14.67 15.73
CA PRO A 18 -18.80 -15.98 15.13
C PRO A 18 -19.34 -15.90 13.69
N THR A 19 -20.01 -14.79 13.36
CA THR A 19 -20.69 -14.67 12.06
C THR A 19 -19.75 -14.11 10.99
N ARG A 20 -19.45 -14.95 9.99
CA ARG A 20 -18.60 -14.58 8.85
C ARG A 20 -19.24 -15.01 7.53
N CYS A 21 -18.92 -14.29 6.46
CA CYS A 21 -19.22 -14.78 5.12
C CYS A 21 -18.32 -15.97 4.79
N VAL A 22 -18.92 -17.09 4.40
CA VAL A 22 -18.17 -18.33 4.09
C VAL A 22 -17.21 -18.15 2.90
N ALA A 23 -17.55 -17.29 1.93
CA ALA A 23 -16.76 -17.12 0.73
C ALA A 23 -15.58 -16.13 0.90
N CYS A 24 -15.76 -15.04 1.65
CA CYS A 24 -14.79 -13.94 1.69
C CYS A 24 -14.38 -13.51 3.12
N GLU A 25 -14.85 -14.23 4.13
CA GLU A 25 -14.55 -14.03 5.55
C GLU A 25 -14.94 -12.65 6.14
N THR A 26 -15.72 -11.85 5.41
CA THR A 26 -16.27 -10.60 5.93
C THR A 26 -17.04 -10.87 7.23
N ARG A 27 -16.79 -10.06 8.28
CA ARG A 27 -17.26 -10.29 9.64
C ARG A 27 -18.50 -9.46 9.97
N TYR A 28 -19.41 -10.06 10.73
CA TYR A 28 -20.67 -9.46 11.15
C TYR A 28 -20.93 -9.71 12.64
N CYS A 29 -21.68 -8.79 13.27
CA CYS A 29 -22.10 -8.98 14.66
C CYS A 29 -23.23 -10.00 14.82
N SER A 30 -23.94 -10.33 13.74
CA SER A 30 -25.05 -11.29 13.74
C SER A 30 -25.41 -11.76 12.33
N ASP A 31 -26.10 -12.88 12.23
CA ASP A 31 -26.66 -13.39 10.97
C ASP A 31 -27.65 -12.45 10.32
N ARG A 32 -28.35 -11.64 11.12
CA ARG A 32 -29.25 -10.61 10.61
C ARG A 32 -28.47 -9.56 9.81
N CYS A 33 -27.35 -9.08 10.33
CA CYS A 33 -26.48 -8.15 9.67
C CYS A 33 -25.87 -8.75 8.39
N GLN A 34 -25.43 -10.00 8.42
CA GLN A 34 -24.93 -10.70 7.25
C GLN A 34 -25.98 -10.81 6.14
N ARG A 35 -27.22 -11.25 6.49
CA ARG A 35 -28.31 -11.35 5.51
C ARG A 35 -28.71 -9.99 4.96
N TYR A 36 -28.73 -8.95 5.77
CA TYR A 36 -29.03 -7.59 5.33
C TYR A 36 -28.01 -7.09 4.33
N ASP A 37 -26.72 -7.19 4.68
CA ASP A 37 -25.62 -6.72 3.83
C ASP A 37 -25.56 -7.47 2.49
N ARG A 38 -25.77 -8.79 2.52
CA ARG A 38 -25.82 -9.60 1.32
C ARG A 38 -26.94 -9.21 0.36
N ARG A 39 -28.11 -8.81 0.89
CA ARG A 39 -29.29 -8.51 0.08
C ARG A 39 -29.44 -7.04 -0.28
N ARG A 40 -29.06 -6.13 0.60
CA ARG A 40 -29.31 -4.69 0.47
C ARG A 40 -28.07 -3.81 0.67
N GLY A 41 -27.07 -4.26 1.45
CA GLY A 41 -25.85 -3.51 1.73
C GLY A 41 -24.79 -3.57 0.62
N GLY A 42 -25.02 -4.37 -0.41
CA GLY A 42 -24.11 -4.45 -1.57
C GLY A 42 -23.08 -5.56 -1.51
N HIS A 43 -22.90 -6.22 -0.38
CA HIS A 43 -21.93 -7.32 -0.23
C HIS A 43 -22.08 -8.42 -1.31
N GLY A 44 -23.30 -8.75 -1.70
CA GLY A 44 -23.54 -9.75 -2.73
C GLY A 44 -22.89 -9.44 -4.08
N LYS A 45 -22.67 -8.16 -4.40
CA LYS A 45 -22.03 -7.72 -5.65
C LYS A 45 -20.50 -7.80 -5.60
N ILE A 46 -19.91 -7.60 -4.42
CA ILE A 46 -18.45 -7.50 -4.23
C ILE A 46 -17.85 -8.75 -3.56
N CYS A 47 -18.69 -9.67 -3.08
CA CYS A 47 -18.23 -10.85 -2.34
C CYS A 47 -17.21 -11.68 -3.14
N GLY A 48 -17.45 -11.88 -4.44
CA GLY A 48 -16.54 -12.59 -5.33
C GLY A 48 -15.18 -11.88 -5.47
N ALA A 49 -15.21 -10.58 -5.65
CA ALA A 49 -13.98 -9.77 -5.73
C ALA A 49 -13.18 -9.79 -4.42
N ILE A 50 -13.86 -9.74 -3.27
CA ILE A 50 -13.21 -9.86 -1.96
C ILE A 50 -12.58 -11.25 -1.80
N ALA A 51 -13.29 -12.31 -2.17
CA ALA A 51 -12.78 -13.69 -2.06
C ALA A 51 -11.56 -13.92 -2.96
N SER A 52 -11.63 -13.48 -4.23
CA SER A 52 -10.52 -13.61 -5.18
C SER A 52 -9.33 -12.71 -4.84
N GLY A 53 -9.57 -11.59 -4.15
CA GLY A 53 -8.54 -10.65 -3.68
C GLY A 53 -7.82 -11.06 -2.40
N GLY A 54 -7.99 -12.29 -1.92
CA GLY A 54 -7.32 -12.79 -0.71
C GLY A 54 -8.06 -12.48 0.60
N GLY A 55 -9.36 -12.23 0.52
CA GLY A 55 -10.22 -11.93 1.66
C GLY A 55 -10.43 -10.44 1.90
N VAL A 56 -11.27 -10.13 2.87
CA VAL A 56 -11.76 -8.76 3.10
C VAL A 56 -10.63 -7.78 3.48
N GLU A 57 -9.67 -8.22 4.27
CA GLU A 57 -8.56 -7.36 4.71
C GLU A 57 -7.62 -7.02 3.56
N GLN A 58 -7.27 -8.01 2.76
CA GLN A 58 -6.40 -7.82 1.59
C GLN A 58 -7.10 -6.99 0.52
N HIS A 59 -8.39 -7.23 0.26
CA HIS A 59 -9.16 -6.46 -0.70
C HIS A 59 -9.17 -4.96 -0.36
N TYR A 60 -9.44 -4.60 0.89
CA TYR A 60 -9.41 -3.19 1.30
C TYR A 60 -7.99 -2.60 1.39
N ALA A 61 -6.99 -3.42 1.69
CA ALA A 61 -5.60 -2.99 1.63
C ALA A 61 -5.19 -2.67 0.18
N ASN A 62 -5.52 -3.53 -0.76
CA ASN A 62 -5.27 -3.32 -2.19
C ASN A 62 -5.98 -2.06 -2.70
N LYS A 63 -7.25 -1.88 -2.35
CA LYS A 63 -8.01 -0.68 -2.74
C LYS A 63 -7.38 0.61 -2.23
N LYS A 64 -6.95 0.65 -0.96
CA LYS A 64 -6.23 1.81 -0.41
C LYS A 64 -4.89 2.04 -1.10
N TYR A 65 -4.22 0.97 -1.50
CA TYR A 65 -2.99 1.10 -2.25
C TYR A 65 -3.25 1.70 -3.64
N GLU A 66 -4.24 1.21 -4.36
CA GLU A 66 -4.62 1.73 -5.68
C GLU A 66 -5.00 3.21 -5.61
N GLU A 67 -5.78 3.61 -4.60
CA GLU A 67 -6.14 5.01 -4.35
C GLU A 67 -4.90 5.87 -4.08
N ALA A 68 -3.99 5.43 -3.21
CA ALA A 68 -2.76 6.16 -2.89
C ALA A 68 -1.76 6.19 -4.06
N ALA A 69 -1.70 5.14 -4.88
CA ALA A 69 -0.88 5.11 -6.08
C ALA A 69 -1.39 6.11 -7.11
N ALA A 70 -2.70 6.13 -7.37
CA ALA A 70 -3.31 7.08 -8.30
C ALA A 70 -3.10 8.54 -7.86
N GLU A 71 -3.20 8.85 -6.56
CA GLU A 71 -2.90 10.17 -6.02
C GLU A 71 -1.42 10.56 -6.24
N ALA A 72 -0.49 9.63 -5.98
CA ALA A 72 0.93 9.88 -6.19
C ALA A 72 1.29 10.09 -7.66
N ASP A 73 0.66 9.34 -8.57
CA ASP A 73 0.85 9.49 -10.01
C ASP A 73 0.36 10.85 -10.49
N GLU A 74 -0.83 11.30 -10.03
CA GLU A 74 -1.38 12.61 -10.37
C GLU A 74 -0.50 13.75 -9.85
N GLU A 75 -0.02 13.67 -8.61
CA GLU A 75 0.88 14.67 -8.02
C GLU A 75 2.25 14.75 -8.73
N CYS A 76 2.72 13.67 -9.33
CA CYS A 76 4.01 13.59 -10.01
C CYS A 76 3.92 13.81 -11.53
N ALA A 77 2.73 13.91 -12.12
CA ALA A 77 2.52 13.90 -13.57
C ALA A 77 3.37 14.93 -14.31
N GLU A 78 3.43 16.19 -13.82
CA GLU A 78 4.23 17.25 -14.44
C GLU A 78 5.75 16.97 -14.36
N ASP A 79 6.23 16.38 -13.26
CA ASP A 79 7.65 16.08 -13.04
C ASP A 79 8.13 14.84 -13.83
N THR A 80 7.20 14.01 -14.29
CA THR A 80 7.48 12.70 -14.90
C THR A 80 7.12 12.63 -16.39
N GLU A 81 6.57 13.71 -16.95
CA GLU A 81 6.20 13.78 -18.37
C GLU A 81 7.40 13.46 -19.29
N GLY A 82 7.21 12.51 -20.23
CA GLY A 82 8.23 12.08 -21.16
C GLY A 82 9.43 11.34 -20.55
N GLN A 83 9.32 10.94 -19.29
CA GLN A 83 10.36 10.18 -18.59
C GLN A 83 10.09 8.67 -18.64
N THR A 84 11.09 7.90 -18.23
CA THR A 84 11.01 6.44 -18.11
C THR A 84 11.40 5.98 -16.72
N CYS A 85 10.86 4.86 -16.30
CA CYS A 85 11.23 4.20 -15.05
C CYS A 85 12.70 3.76 -15.08
N TYR A 86 13.49 4.15 -14.07
CA TYR A 86 14.91 3.76 -14.02
C TYR A 86 15.14 2.28 -13.73
N ILE A 87 14.07 1.52 -13.37
CA ILE A 87 14.13 0.09 -13.02
C ILE A 87 13.79 -0.79 -14.22
N CYS A 88 12.63 -0.57 -14.87
CA CYS A 88 12.18 -1.37 -16.02
C CYS A 88 12.45 -0.72 -17.37
N LEU A 89 12.78 0.58 -17.41
CA LEU A 89 13.01 1.38 -18.61
C LEU A 89 11.75 1.64 -19.45
N GLU A 90 10.59 1.31 -18.96
CA GLU A 90 9.30 1.58 -19.59
C GLU A 90 8.78 2.98 -19.20
N ASP A 91 7.91 3.53 -20.02
CA ASP A 91 7.23 4.81 -19.76
C ASP A 91 6.04 4.63 -18.78
N GLY A 92 5.30 5.71 -18.52
CA GLY A 92 4.15 5.72 -17.62
C GLY A 92 2.81 5.37 -18.27
N ALA A 93 2.79 4.67 -19.40
CA ALA A 93 1.55 4.43 -20.15
C ALA A 93 0.58 3.49 -19.44
N ASP A 94 1.09 2.41 -18.85
CA ASP A 94 0.27 1.39 -18.16
C ASP A 94 0.13 1.67 -16.66
N GLU A 95 1.17 2.17 -16.03
CA GLU A 95 1.23 2.57 -14.63
C GLU A 95 1.97 3.91 -14.54
N GLY A 96 1.44 4.87 -13.81
CA GLY A 96 2.05 6.18 -13.67
C GLY A 96 3.45 6.15 -13.07
N LEU A 97 4.21 7.20 -13.31
CA LEU A 97 5.56 7.38 -12.80
C LEU A 97 5.57 8.33 -11.62
N VAL A 98 6.29 7.96 -10.56
CA VAL A 98 6.42 8.78 -9.35
C VAL A 98 7.85 9.26 -9.14
N ARG A 99 7.99 10.45 -8.53
CA ARG A 99 9.24 11.00 -8.04
C ARG A 99 9.20 11.16 -6.52
N MET A 100 9.58 10.14 -5.80
CA MET A 100 9.46 10.09 -4.33
C MET A 100 10.72 10.54 -3.58
N CYS A 101 11.79 10.92 -4.25
CA CYS A 101 13.04 11.33 -3.63
C CYS A 101 13.72 12.48 -4.40
N ALA A 102 14.81 13.04 -3.85
CA ALA A 102 15.55 14.15 -4.45
C ALA A 102 16.65 13.70 -5.41
N CYS A 103 16.64 12.48 -5.93
CA CYS A 103 17.53 12.07 -7.02
C CYS A 103 17.34 12.97 -8.23
N ARG A 104 18.44 13.30 -8.91
CA ARG A 104 18.40 14.14 -10.11
C ARG A 104 18.22 13.30 -11.38
N GLY A 105 17.60 13.90 -12.39
CA GLY A 105 17.35 13.26 -13.68
C GLY A 105 16.46 12.02 -13.57
N ALA A 106 16.54 11.14 -14.53
CA ALA A 106 15.73 9.93 -14.62
C ALA A 106 15.92 8.96 -13.43
N SER A 107 17.06 9.02 -12.72
CA SER A 107 17.34 8.12 -11.59
C SER A 107 16.39 8.26 -10.40
N GLY A 108 15.58 9.32 -10.34
CA GLY A 108 14.59 9.53 -9.27
C GLY A 108 13.16 9.15 -9.67
N ILE A 109 12.97 8.63 -10.88
CA ILE A 109 11.65 8.39 -11.48
C ILE A 109 11.44 6.89 -11.65
N ALA A 110 10.36 6.35 -11.13
CA ALA A 110 10.04 4.93 -11.22
C ALA A 110 8.54 4.69 -11.08
N HIS A 111 8.07 3.54 -11.57
CA HIS A 111 6.76 3.01 -11.17
C HIS A 111 6.77 2.63 -9.70
N LEU A 112 5.67 2.86 -9.02
CA LEU A 112 5.54 2.50 -7.61
C LEU A 112 5.62 0.97 -7.41
N SER A 113 5.05 0.19 -8.33
CA SER A 113 5.16 -1.28 -8.37
C SER A 113 6.61 -1.75 -8.52
N CYS A 114 7.42 -1.09 -9.36
CA CYS A 114 8.82 -1.41 -9.53
C CYS A 114 9.64 -1.19 -8.26
N LEU A 115 9.39 -0.08 -7.53
CA LEU A 115 10.02 0.18 -6.24
C LEU A 115 9.63 -0.86 -5.19
N ALA A 116 8.34 -1.18 -5.08
CA ALA A 116 7.83 -2.20 -4.17
C ALA A 116 8.41 -3.59 -4.48
N ARG A 117 8.44 -3.98 -5.76
CA ARG A 117 9.03 -5.24 -6.22
C ARG A 117 10.52 -5.32 -5.89
N GLN A 118 11.28 -4.24 -6.12
CA GLN A 118 12.70 -4.19 -5.78
C GLN A 118 12.93 -4.38 -4.28
N ALA A 119 12.17 -3.70 -3.43
CA ALA A 119 12.27 -3.83 -1.98
C ALA A 119 11.93 -5.27 -1.53
N LYS A 120 10.85 -5.85 -2.08
CA LYS A 120 10.43 -7.23 -1.79
C LYS A 120 11.50 -8.26 -2.14
N ILE A 121 12.06 -8.19 -3.34
CA ILE A 121 13.12 -9.12 -3.79
C ILE A 121 14.33 -9.04 -2.85
N LEU A 122 14.76 -7.85 -2.48
CA LEU A 122 15.95 -7.68 -1.63
C LEU A 122 15.73 -8.16 -0.20
N VAL A 123 14.53 -8.06 0.33
CA VAL A 123 14.17 -8.65 1.64
C VAL A 123 14.12 -10.17 1.54
N GLN A 124 13.48 -10.71 0.51
CA GLN A 124 13.43 -12.16 0.27
C GLN A 124 14.83 -12.77 0.12
N GLU A 125 15.71 -12.15 -0.65
CA GLU A 125 17.12 -12.59 -0.75
C GLU A 125 17.84 -12.57 0.62
N ALA A 126 17.50 -11.59 1.48
CA ALA A 126 18.10 -11.53 2.81
C ALA A 126 17.62 -12.68 3.71
N GLU A 127 16.36 -13.07 3.59
CA GLU A 127 15.77 -14.22 4.29
C GLU A 127 16.38 -15.54 3.79
N GLU A 128 16.41 -15.75 2.47
CA GLU A 128 16.95 -16.96 1.85
C GLU A 128 18.44 -17.19 2.17
N ARG A 129 19.21 -16.11 2.24
CA ARG A 129 20.65 -16.16 2.59
C ARG A 129 20.91 -16.12 4.08
N ASN A 130 19.88 -16.12 4.93
CA ASN A 130 19.98 -16.03 6.38
C ASN A 130 20.94 -14.91 6.83
N LEU A 131 20.79 -13.71 6.27
CA LEU A 131 21.65 -12.59 6.60
C LEU A 131 21.46 -12.18 8.06
N ASN A 132 22.54 -11.69 8.67
CA ASN A 132 22.46 -11.16 10.03
C ASN A 132 21.51 -9.94 10.12
N THR A 133 21.04 -9.64 11.31
CA THR A 133 20.04 -8.59 11.57
C THR A 133 20.41 -7.23 10.98
N ALA A 134 21.70 -6.85 11.02
CA ALA A 134 22.13 -5.56 10.47
C ALA A 134 22.00 -5.51 8.94
N ALA A 135 22.41 -6.57 8.26
CA ALA A 135 22.31 -6.69 6.80
C ALA A 135 20.84 -6.82 6.36
N PHE A 136 20.01 -7.55 7.11
CA PHE A 136 18.56 -7.64 6.89
C PHE A 136 17.91 -6.27 7.03
N ASN A 137 18.14 -5.56 8.13
CA ASN A 137 17.59 -4.22 8.36
C ASN A 137 18.00 -3.22 7.28
N THR A 138 19.20 -3.33 6.73
CA THR A 138 19.66 -2.49 5.62
C THR A 138 18.80 -2.69 4.37
N ARG A 139 18.39 -3.92 4.07
CA ARG A 139 17.50 -4.21 2.96
C ARG A 139 16.05 -3.82 3.25
N TRP A 140 15.59 -4.08 4.47
CA TRP A 140 14.26 -3.69 4.93
C TRP A 140 14.00 -2.18 4.82
N ARG A 141 15.04 -1.36 5.09
CA ARG A 141 14.94 0.11 4.97
C ARG A 141 14.60 0.61 3.57
N LEU A 142 14.72 -0.21 2.54
CA LEU A 142 14.34 0.17 1.18
C LEU A 142 12.83 0.32 0.98
N TRP A 143 12.02 -0.15 1.92
CA TRP A 143 10.61 0.19 1.98
C TRP A 143 10.34 1.64 2.37
N ASP A 144 11.27 2.25 3.07
CA ASP A 144 11.13 3.60 3.61
C ASP A 144 12.10 4.60 2.98
N THR A 145 13.17 4.13 2.30
CA THR A 145 14.25 4.99 1.80
C THR A 145 14.68 4.70 0.38
N CYS A 146 15.05 5.73 -0.35
CA CYS A 146 15.63 5.59 -1.69
C CYS A 146 16.99 4.88 -1.63
N ARG A 147 17.17 3.86 -2.47
CA ARG A 147 18.43 3.12 -2.57
C ARG A 147 19.61 4.00 -3.01
N LEU A 148 19.36 5.01 -3.85
CA LEU A 148 20.40 5.85 -4.45
C LEU A 148 20.81 7.00 -3.52
N CYS A 149 19.86 7.85 -3.11
CA CYS A 149 20.17 9.03 -2.30
C CYS A 149 20.01 8.83 -0.79
N LYS A 150 19.54 7.67 -0.35
CA LYS A 150 19.33 7.29 1.06
C LYS A 150 18.35 8.18 1.84
N GLN A 151 17.58 8.99 1.14
CA GLN A 151 16.53 9.79 1.73
C GLN A 151 15.26 8.97 1.95
N ASP A 152 14.51 9.29 2.98
CA ASP A 152 13.18 8.73 3.18
C ASP A 152 12.28 9.10 2.00
N TRP A 153 11.41 8.16 1.58
CA TRP A 153 10.42 8.43 0.57
C TRP A 153 9.53 9.59 1.05
N ARG A 154 9.29 10.56 0.19
CA ARG A 154 8.37 11.64 0.50
C ARG A 154 6.97 11.07 0.62
N ALA A 155 6.33 11.28 1.77
CA ALA A 155 4.89 11.14 1.84
C ALA A 155 4.31 12.33 1.05
N HIS A 156 3.65 12.08 -0.05
CA HIS A 156 2.84 13.06 -0.74
C HIS A 156 1.61 13.33 0.14
N SER A 157 1.76 14.26 1.08
CA SER A 157 0.64 14.87 1.78
C SER A 157 0.51 16.25 1.18
N GLY A 158 -0.59 16.50 0.47
CA GLY A 158 -0.91 17.77 -0.16
C GLY A 158 -0.64 18.95 0.78
N GLY A 159 0.41 19.71 0.50
CA GLY A 159 0.80 20.86 1.29
C GLY A 159 2.10 21.46 0.81
N ARG A 160 1.99 22.60 0.15
CA ARG A 160 3.05 23.52 -0.28
C ARG A 160 4.33 23.42 0.53
N ALA A 161 5.46 23.44 -0.17
CA ALA A 161 6.80 23.60 0.38
C ALA A 161 6.85 24.68 1.49
N GLY A 162 6.70 24.26 2.72
CA GLY A 162 6.89 25.05 3.93
C GLY A 162 8.22 24.67 4.56
N ARG A 163 9.10 25.66 4.70
CA ARG A 163 10.40 25.66 5.34
C ARG A 163 10.62 24.55 6.38
N ARG A 164 11.76 23.90 6.27
CA ARG A 164 12.33 23.03 7.29
C ARG A 164 12.33 23.72 8.65
N THR A 165 11.59 23.17 9.59
CA THR A 165 11.91 23.27 11.00
C THR A 165 12.29 21.86 11.45
N SER A 166 13.50 21.73 11.99
CA SER A 166 14.03 20.54 12.61
C SER A 166 13.13 20.14 13.80
N GLY A 167 12.29 19.13 13.60
CA GLY A 167 11.43 18.59 14.64
C GLY A 167 10.84 17.27 14.18
N GLY A 168 11.39 16.16 14.69
CA GLY A 168 11.03 14.80 14.30
C GLY A 168 9.55 14.53 14.41
N ARG A 169 8.92 14.24 13.29
CA ARG A 169 7.66 13.50 13.24
C ARG A 169 7.90 12.26 12.41
N ARG A 170 7.58 11.12 13.01
CA ARG A 170 7.64 9.79 12.41
C ARG A 170 6.74 9.80 11.17
N GLY A 171 7.35 9.59 10.00
CA GLY A 171 6.65 9.42 8.74
C GLY A 171 5.64 8.27 8.84
N THR A 172 4.48 8.47 8.29
CA THR A 172 3.50 7.41 8.07
C THR A 172 4.15 6.35 7.17
N ARG A 173 4.41 5.19 7.75
CA ARG A 173 4.92 4.02 7.02
C ARG A 173 3.93 3.69 5.91
N ILE A 174 4.46 3.51 4.70
CA ILE A 174 3.74 2.83 3.62
C ILE A 174 3.27 1.50 4.21
N GLY A 175 1.97 1.28 4.21
CA GLY A 175 1.26 0.28 5.00
C GLY A 175 1.90 -1.10 5.03
N ASN A 176 1.64 -1.77 6.13
CA ASN A 176 2.10 -3.11 6.50
C ASN A 176 1.89 -4.14 5.36
N TRP A 177 2.91 -4.36 4.56
CA TRP A 177 2.96 -5.38 3.53
C TRP A 177 3.65 -6.63 4.12
N ARG A 178 2.86 -7.52 4.71
CA ARG A 178 3.26 -8.90 4.99
C ARG A 178 2.32 -9.86 4.30
#